data_486a0f4c4a23613e3039a8da6259ec0c
#
_entry.id   486a0f4c4a23613e3039a8da6259ec0c
#
_cell.length_a   1.000
_cell.length_b   1.000
_cell.length_c   1.000
_cell.angle_alpha   90.00
_cell.angle_beta   90.00
_cell.angle_gamma   90.00
#
_symmetry.space_group_name_H-M   'P 1'
#
loop_
_entity.id
_entity.type
_entity.pdbx_description
1 polymer ?
#
loop_
_entity_poly.entity_id
_entity_poly.type
_entity_poly.pdbx_seq_one_letter_code
_entity_poly.pdbx_strand_id
1 'polypeptide(L)'
;MPKIYIPVNIQRAILELSHDYCEYCVLPSNFSTDFFHYEHIIPVSQKGETVLENLARSCGLCNNNKRDKILHIDPLTQQSVRLYHPRQDIWHEHFQWNDDDLHLVGLTTIARATIELLKLNRSNAINLRKLLKMADLHPPNFTILSS
;
A
#
# COMPACT_ATOMS: atom_id res chain seq x y z
N MET A 1 -6.99 15.88 16.76
CA MET A 1 -7.38 14.48 16.92
C MET A 1 -6.41 13.76 17.82
N PRO A 2 -6.88 13.07 18.85
CA PRO A 2 -5.98 12.29 19.66
C PRO A 2 -5.31 11.20 18.82
N LYS A 3 -4.02 11.02 19.07
CA LYS A 3 -3.25 9.98 18.38
C LYS A 3 -3.65 8.61 18.95
N ILE A 4 -4.01 7.67 18.08
CA ILE A 4 -4.36 6.33 18.52
C ILE A 4 -3.09 5.55 18.80
N TYR A 5 -3.02 4.95 19.97
CA TYR A 5 -1.87 4.17 20.38
C TYR A 5 -1.92 2.78 19.74
N ILE A 6 -0.82 2.40 19.11
CA ILE A 6 -0.64 1.06 18.55
C ILE A 6 0.45 0.37 19.35
N PRO A 7 0.16 -0.75 20.02
CA PRO A 7 1.14 -1.45 20.85
C PRO A 7 2.42 -1.82 20.07
N VAL A 8 3.56 -1.77 20.74
CA VAL A 8 4.86 -2.00 20.12
C VAL A 8 4.96 -3.39 19.50
N ASN A 9 4.36 -4.40 20.13
CA ASN A 9 4.36 -5.76 19.58
C ASN A 9 3.60 -5.85 18.25
N ILE A 10 2.52 -5.08 18.10
CA ILE A 10 1.78 -4.99 16.84
C ILE A 10 2.60 -4.24 15.80
N GLN A 11 3.21 -3.10 16.17
CA GLN A 11 4.09 -2.37 15.27
C GLN A 11 5.20 -3.27 14.73
N ARG A 12 5.82 -4.06 15.60
CA ARG A 12 6.89 -4.98 15.23
C ARG A 12 6.39 -6.06 14.26
N ALA A 13 5.21 -6.61 14.51
CA ALA A 13 4.61 -7.60 13.62
C ALA A 13 4.33 -7.00 12.23
N ILE A 14 3.86 -5.75 12.16
CA ILE A 14 3.62 -5.06 10.89
C ILE A 14 4.94 -4.87 10.14
N LEU A 15 6.00 -4.47 10.83
CA LEU A 15 7.32 -4.30 10.20
C LEU A 15 7.86 -5.62 9.65
N GLU A 16 7.65 -6.73 10.36
CA GLU A 16 8.05 -8.05 9.86
C GLU A 16 7.27 -8.45 8.62
N LEU A 17 5.94 -8.26 8.63
CA LEU A 17 5.10 -8.62 7.48
C LEU A 17 5.39 -7.74 6.26
N SER A 18 5.65 -6.46 6.47
CA SER A 18 5.85 -5.49 5.37
C SER A 18 7.30 -5.34 4.95
N HIS A 19 8.26 -5.87 5.72
CA HIS A 19 9.69 -5.59 5.55
C HIS A 19 10.00 -4.10 5.53
N ASP A 20 9.15 -3.31 6.22
CA ASP A 20 9.22 -1.84 6.25
C ASP A 20 9.08 -1.18 4.88
N TYR A 21 8.31 -1.82 4.00
CA TYR A 21 7.88 -1.24 2.73
C TYR A 21 6.46 -0.70 2.89
N CYS A 22 6.14 0.33 2.11
CA CYS A 22 4.73 0.71 1.95
C CYS A 22 3.99 -0.43 1.26
N GLU A 23 2.95 -0.94 1.90
CA GLU A 23 2.23 -2.10 1.39
C GLU A 23 1.28 -1.77 0.24
N TYR A 24 1.20 -0.49 -0.16
CA TYR A 24 0.43 -0.06 -1.32
C TYR A 24 1.32 0.28 -2.51
N CYS A 25 2.29 1.19 -2.36
CA CYS A 25 3.13 1.61 -3.49
C CYS A 25 4.41 0.78 -3.62
N VAL A 26 4.70 -0.09 -2.65
CA VAL A 26 5.84 -1.03 -2.66
C VAL A 26 7.19 -0.30 -2.70
N LEU A 27 7.31 0.75 -1.91
CA LEU A 27 8.57 1.49 -1.77
C LEU A 27 9.09 1.35 -0.34
N PRO A 28 10.42 1.18 -0.17
CA PRO A 28 11.00 0.98 1.15
C PRO A 28 11.13 2.29 1.94
N SER A 29 10.96 2.21 3.25
CA SER A 29 11.01 3.39 4.11
C SER A 29 12.41 3.99 4.18
N ASN A 30 13.47 3.17 4.15
CA ASN A 30 14.83 3.64 4.32
C ASN A 30 15.40 4.39 3.10
N PHE A 31 14.69 4.40 1.98
CA PHE A 31 15.05 5.19 0.79
C PHE A 31 14.09 6.34 0.54
N SER A 32 13.17 6.57 1.46
CA SER A 32 12.16 7.62 1.34
C SER A 32 12.44 8.72 2.37
N THR A 33 12.18 9.97 1.99
CA THR A 33 12.19 11.10 2.94
C THR A 33 10.83 11.31 3.59
N ASP A 34 9.85 10.52 3.19
CA ASP A 34 8.49 10.57 3.68
C ASP A 34 8.36 9.79 4.98
N PHE A 35 7.46 10.23 5.87
CA PHE A 35 7.17 9.50 7.10
C PHE A 35 6.25 8.33 6.79
N PHE A 36 6.58 7.16 7.32
CA PHE A 36 5.73 5.97 7.21
C PHE A 36 4.85 5.85 8.44
N HIS A 37 3.65 5.29 8.22
CA HIS A 37 2.61 5.18 9.24
C HIS A 37 2.20 3.72 9.42
N TYR A 38 1.68 3.42 10.60
CA TYR A 38 0.89 2.21 10.83
C TYR A 38 -0.57 2.63 10.65
N GLU A 39 -1.13 2.38 9.48
CA GLU A 39 -2.45 2.92 9.15
C GLU A 39 -3.55 1.89 9.36
N HIS A 40 -4.71 2.37 9.76
CA HIS A 40 -5.91 1.55 9.82
C HIS A 40 -6.44 1.32 8.41
N ILE A 41 -6.50 0.06 7.98
CA ILE A 41 -6.99 -0.29 6.64
C ILE A 41 -8.46 0.10 6.52
N ILE A 42 -9.28 -0.31 7.49
CA ILE A 42 -10.61 0.25 7.71
C ILE A 42 -10.45 1.34 8.78
N PRO A 43 -10.72 2.60 8.46
CA PRO A 43 -10.48 3.69 9.40
C PRO A 43 -11.32 3.58 10.67
N VAL A 44 -10.80 4.13 11.76
CA VAL A 44 -11.54 4.19 13.03
C VAL A 44 -12.87 4.93 12.86
N SER A 45 -12.90 5.95 12.02
CA SER A 45 -14.14 6.68 11.69
C SER A 45 -15.20 5.78 11.03
N GLN A 46 -14.79 4.64 10.49
CA GLN A 46 -15.65 3.65 9.86
C GLN A 46 -15.69 2.34 10.67
N LYS A 47 -15.46 2.45 11.98
CA LYS A 47 -15.51 1.36 12.96
C LYS A 47 -14.39 0.33 12.80
N GLY A 48 -13.28 0.71 12.17
CA GLY A 48 -12.09 -0.15 12.10
C GLY A 48 -11.44 -0.30 13.47
N GLU A 49 -10.98 -1.50 13.75
CA GLU A 49 -10.34 -1.83 15.03
C GLU A 49 -8.82 -1.64 14.94
N THR A 50 -8.18 -1.40 16.08
CA THR A 50 -6.72 -1.31 16.20
C THR A 50 -6.17 -2.70 16.52
N VAL A 51 -6.15 -3.55 15.50
CA VAL A 51 -5.65 -4.93 15.56
C VAL A 51 -4.76 -5.18 14.36
N LEU A 52 -3.87 -6.18 14.46
CA LEU A 52 -2.93 -6.50 13.37
C LEU A 52 -3.64 -6.72 12.03
N GLU A 53 -4.79 -7.39 12.06
CA GLU A 53 -5.55 -7.73 10.86
C GLU A 53 -6.14 -6.50 10.14
N ASN A 54 -6.11 -5.34 10.79
CA ASN A 54 -6.62 -4.08 10.23
C ASN A 54 -5.54 -3.00 10.14
N LEU A 55 -4.28 -3.34 10.26
CA LEU A 55 -3.20 -2.36 10.22
C LEU A 55 -2.21 -2.71 9.12
N ALA A 56 -1.74 -1.69 8.42
CA ALA A 56 -0.77 -1.80 7.34
C ALA A 56 0.34 -0.77 7.49
N ARG A 57 1.50 -1.08 6.93
CA ARG A 57 2.58 -0.11 6.80
C ARG A 57 2.34 0.73 5.54
N SER A 58 2.29 2.03 5.67
CA SER A 58 1.99 2.92 4.57
C SER A 58 2.90 4.15 4.59
N CYS A 59 3.39 4.55 3.42
CA CYS A 59 4.10 5.82 3.31
C CYS A 59 3.11 6.98 3.50
N GLY A 60 3.65 8.17 3.80
CA GLY A 60 2.81 9.34 4.06
C GLY A 60 1.94 9.73 2.88
N LEU A 61 2.46 9.61 1.64
CA LEU A 61 1.68 9.97 0.45
C LEU A 61 0.50 9.01 0.23
N CYS A 62 0.73 7.69 0.34
CA CYS A 62 -0.37 6.73 0.22
C CYS A 62 -1.39 6.91 1.34
N ASN A 63 -0.92 7.11 2.56
CA ASN A 63 -1.80 7.36 3.70
C ASN A 63 -2.63 8.63 3.48
N ASN A 64 -2.01 9.70 3.02
CA ASN A 64 -2.68 10.96 2.77
C ASN A 64 -3.69 10.87 1.61
N ASN A 65 -3.35 10.13 0.55
CA ASN A 65 -4.27 9.96 -0.59
C ASN A 65 -5.46 9.07 -0.21
N LYS A 66 -5.24 8.09 0.63
CA LYS A 66 -6.32 7.17 1.06
C LYS A 66 -7.27 7.84 2.06
N ARG A 67 -6.73 8.57 3.04
CA ARG A 67 -7.53 9.20 4.11
C ARG A 67 -8.41 8.15 4.82
N ASP A 68 -9.69 8.45 4.96
CA ASP A 68 -10.68 7.58 5.59
C ASP A 68 -11.53 6.81 4.57
N LYS A 69 -11.09 6.73 3.34
CA LYS A 69 -11.85 6.06 2.27
C LYS A 69 -11.66 4.56 2.32
N ILE A 70 -12.75 3.84 2.06
CA ILE A 70 -12.75 2.38 1.95
C ILE A 70 -13.28 1.93 0.57
N LEU A 71 -13.81 2.86 -0.22
CA LEU A 71 -14.36 2.61 -1.56
C LEU A 71 -13.81 3.64 -2.54
N HIS A 72 -13.71 3.23 -3.80
CA HIS A 72 -13.39 4.15 -4.90
C HIS A 72 -13.96 3.59 -6.21
N ILE A 73 -14.08 4.46 -7.20
CA ILE A 73 -14.58 4.07 -8.52
C ILE A 73 -13.47 3.45 -9.33
N ASP A 74 -13.72 2.24 -9.89
CA ASP A 74 -12.83 1.64 -10.87
C ASP A 74 -12.90 2.47 -12.16
N PRO A 75 -11.78 3.03 -12.64
CA PRO A 75 -11.81 3.89 -13.84
C PRO A 75 -12.22 3.16 -15.12
N LEU A 76 -12.06 1.84 -15.17
CA LEU A 76 -12.41 1.07 -16.36
C LEU A 76 -13.90 0.74 -16.42
N THR A 77 -14.48 0.24 -15.32
CA THR A 77 -15.88 -0.22 -15.28
C THR A 77 -16.84 0.82 -14.72
N GLN A 78 -16.34 1.87 -14.08
CA GLN A 78 -17.11 2.88 -13.36
C GLN A 78 -17.88 2.33 -12.16
N GLN A 79 -17.53 1.13 -11.71
CA GLN A 79 -18.14 0.52 -10.53
C GLN A 79 -17.44 1.04 -9.26
N SER A 80 -18.23 1.29 -8.21
CA SER A 80 -17.70 1.58 -6.89
C SER A 80 -17.33 0.27 -6.22
N VAL A 81 -16.06 0.13 -5.82
CA VAL A 81 -15.54 -1.11 -5.24
C VAL A 81 -14.72 -0.77 -3.99
N ARG A 82 -14.51 -1.77 -3.15
CA ARG A 82 -13.62 -1.62 -2.00
C ARG A 82 -12.18 -1.48 -2.45
N LEU A 83 -11.34 -0.95 -1.56
CA LEU A 83 -9.90 -0.84 -1.82
C LEU A 83 -9.20 -2.16 -1.50
N TYR A 84 -8.00 -2.32 -2.06
CA TYR A 84 -7.11 -3.44 -1.75
C TYR A 84 -6.82 -3.49 -0.25
N HIS A 85 -6.87 -4.70 0.33
CA HIS A 85 -6.67 -4.93 1.76
C HIS A 85 -5.39 -5.73 1.98
N PRO A 86 -4.29 -5.11 2.43
CA PRO A 86 -2.99 -5.80 2.54
C PRO A 86 -2.97 -7.02 3.45
N ARG A 87 -3.92 -7.14 4.38
CA ARG A 87 -3.97 -8.29 5.30
C ARG A 87 -4.84 -9.43 4.78
N GLN A 88 -5.84 -9.14 3.94
CA GLN A 88 -6.82 -10.14 3.48
C GLN A 88 -6.63 -10.57 2.04
N ASP A 89 -6.10 -9.68 1.20
CA ASP A 89 -5.98 -9.93 -0.22
C ASP A 89 -4.60 -10.47 -0.58
N ILE A 90 -4.53 -11.22 -1.67
CA ILE A 90 -3.29 -11.75 -2.22
C ILE A 90 -2.82 -10.80 -3.31
N TRP A 91 -1.63 -10.23 -3.15
CA TRP A 91 -1.13 -9.18 -4.03
C TRP A 91 -1.15 -9.61 -5.51
N HIS A 92 -0.64 -10.80 -5.82
CA HIS A 92 -0.53 -11.28 -7.20
C HIS A 92 -1.87 -11.55 -7.89
N GLU A 93 -2.95 -11.62 -7.13
CA GLU A 93 -4.30 -11.71 -7.72
C GLU A 93 -4.80 -10.36 -8.19
N HIS A 94 -4.23 -9.28 -7.68
CA HIS A 94 -4.70 -7.92 -7.94
C HIS A 94 -3.74 -7.10 -8.77
N PHE A 95 -2.43 -7.31 -8.61
CA PHE A 95 -1.40 -6.47 -9.22
C PHE A 95 -0.35 -7.28 -9.96
N GLN A 96 0.27 -6.62 -10.90
CA GLN A 96 1.53 -7.08 -11.49
C GLN A 96 2.35 -5.86 -11.91
N TRP A 97 3.64 -6.05 -12.11
CA TRP A 97 4.48 -5.01 -12.67
C TRP A 97 4.35 -5.03 -14.20
N ASN A 98 4.47 -3.86 -14.83
CA ASN A 98 4.57 -3.78 -16.28
C ASN A 98 5.94 -4.27 -16.77
N ASP A 99 6.19 -4.20 -18.08
CA ASP A 99 7.39 -4.78 -18.70
C ASP A 99 8.71 -4.22 -18.16
N ASP A 100 8.75 -2.93 -17.77
CA ASP A 100 9.97 -2.33 -17.21
C ASP A 100 9.99 -2.32 -15.67
N ASP A 101 9.01 -2.91 -15.03
CA ASP A 101 8.86 -3.01 -13.57
C ASP A 101 8.66 -1.66 -12.87
N LEU A 102 8.30 -0.62 -13.57
CA LEU A 102 8.15 0.71 -12.98
C LEU A 102 6.72 1.08 -12.64
N HIS A 103 5.74 0.48 -13.32
CA HIS A 103 4.33 0.75 -13.13
C HIS A 103 3.61 -0.46 -12.56
N LEU A 104 2.72 -0.22 -11.61
CA LEU A 104 1.76 -1.22 -11.16
C LEU A 104 0.61 -1.31 -12.16
N VAL A 105 0.28 -2.53 -12.55
CA VAL A 105 -0.88 -2.82 -13.40
C VAL A 105 -1.95 -3.46 -12.54
N GLY A 106 -3.17 -2.94 -12.58
CA GLY A 106 -4.30 -3.50 -11.85
C GLY A 106 -4.99 -4.59 -12.67
N LEU A 107 -5.07 -5.78 -12.10
CA LEU A 107 -5.70 -6.94 -12.74
C LEU A 107 -7.18 -7.06 -12.41
N THR A 108 -7.66 -6.32 -11.41
CA THR A 108 -9.04 -6.38 -10.91
C THR A 108 -9.60 -4.97 -10.75
N THR A 109 -10.92 -4.89 -10.59
CA THR A 109 -11.58 -3.61 -10.29
C THR A 109 -11.03 -3.00 -9.01
N ILE A 110 -10.79 -3.84 -8.00
CA ILE A 110 -10.22 -3.42 -6.70
C ILE A 110 -8.84 -2.81 -6.87
N ALA A 111 -7.98 -3.47 -7.63
CA ALA A 111 -6.61 -2.99 -7.88
C ALA A 111 -6.61 -1.69 -8.66
N ARG A 112 -7.41 -1.59 -9.72
CA ARG A 112 -7.46 -0.36 -10.53
C ARG A 112 -7.98 0.82 -9.72
N ALA A 113 -9.01 0.61 -8.91
CA ALA A 113 -9.53 1.67 -8.03
C ALA A 113 -8.47 2.12 -7.02
N THR A 114 -7.73 1.17 -6.45
CA THR A 114 -6.67 1.47 -5.48
C THR A 114 -5.52 2.24 -6.12
N ILE A 115 -5.06 1.81 -7.31
CA ILE A 115 -4.01 2.51 -8.05
C ILE A 115 -4.41 3.96 -8.30
N GLU A 116 -5.66 4.18 -8.71
CA GLU A 116 -6.13 5.53 -9.03
C GLU A 116 -6.25 6.40 -7.79
N LEU A 117 -6.92 5.92 -6.75
CA LEU A 117 -7.12 6.72 -5.54
C LEU A 117 -5.80 7.07 -4.86
N LEU A 118 -4.94 6.09 -4.68
CA LEU A 118 -3.68 6.29 -3.97
C LEU A 118 -2.56 6.81 -4.88
N LYS A 119 -2.82 6.95 -6.17
CA LYS A 119 -1.85 7.41 -7.16
C LYS A 119 -0.56 6.58 -7.08
N LEU A 120 -0.72 5.27 -7.16
CA LEU A 120 0.40 4.35 -6.97
C LEU A 120 1.45 4.44 -8.07
N ASN A 121 1.10 5.01 -9.23
CA ASN A 121 2.04 5.25 -10.33
C ASN A 121 2.39 6.74 -10.49
N ARG A 122 2.37 7.49 -9.39
CA ARG A 122 2.79 8.89 -9.40
C ARG A 122 4.26 9.01 -9.79
N SER A 123 4.65 10.15 -10.36
CA SER A 123 5.99 10.32 -10.95
C SER A 123 7.12 10.07 -9.95
N ASN A 124 6.99 10.52 -8.71
CA ASN A 124 8.05 10.30 -7.72
C ASN A 124 8.19 8.82 -7.31
N ALA A 125 7.09 8.05 -7.34
CA ALA A 125 7.15 6.60 -7.11
C ALA A 125 7.87 5.90 -8.26
N ILE A 126 7.54 6.26 -9.50
CA ILE A 126 8.18 5.69 -10.69
C ILE A 126 9.67 6.01 -10.71
N ASN A 127 10.04 7.25 -10.41
CA ASN A 127 11.44 7.67 -10.38
C ASN A 127 12.23 6.91 -9.31
N LEU A 128 11.66 6.72 -8.13
CA LEU A 128 12.36 5.97 -7.08
C LEU A 128 12.47 4.48 -7.44
N ARG A 129 11.43 3.89 -8.02
CA ARG A 129 11.50 2.50 -8.51
C ARG A 129 12.61 2.34 -9.53
N LYS A 130 12.78 3.32 -10.42
CA LYS A 130 13.84 3.30 -11.42
C LYS A 130 15.22 3.30 -10.77
N LEU A 131 15.45 4.16 -9.80
CA LEU A 131 16.73 4.18 -9.07
C LEU A 131 16.97 2.89 -8.31
N LEU A 132 15.95 2.36 -7.65
CA LEU A 132 16.07 1.11 -6.92
C LEU A 132 16.32 -0.07 -7.85
N LYS A 133 15.71 -0.08 -9.03
CA LYS A 133 15.97 -1.11 -10.04
C LYS A 133 17.41 -1.07 -10.52
N MET A 134 17.96 0.10 -10.72
CA MET A 134 19.37 0.27 -11.08
C MET A 134 20.31 -0.27 -10.01
N ALA A 135 19.87 -0.28 -8.75
CA ALA A 135 20.63 -0.81 -7.62
C ALA A 135 20.29 -2.27 -7.30
N ASP A 136 19.52 -2.94 -8.13
CA ASP A 136 19.05 -4.31 -7.93
C ASP A 136 18.19 -4.49 -6.67
N LEU A 137 17.45 -3.44 -6.28
CA LEU A 137 16.59 -3.45 -5.10
C LEU A 137 15.10 -3.41 -5.46
N HIS A 138 14.75 -3.40 -6.73
CA HIS A 138 13.36 -3.36 -7.19
C HIS A 138 13.21 -4.22 -8.47
N PRO A 139 12.13 -4.99 -8.60
CA PRO A 139 11.11 -5.26 -7.57
C PRO A 139 11.68 -6.06 -6.40
N PRO A 140 11.10 -5.92 -5.20
CA PRO A 140 11.56 -6.73 -4.07
C PRO A 140 11.30 -8.21 -4.32
N ASN A 141 12.21 -9.07 -3.84
CA ASN A 141 12.16 -10.51 -4.08
C ASN A 141 11.65 -11.32 -2.89
N PHE A 142 11.04 -10.66 -1.91
CA PHE A 142 10.47 -11.31 -0.73
C PHE A 142 8.93 -11.22 -0.75
N THR A 143 8.29 -11.94 0.16
CA THR A 143 6.85 -12.20 0.10
C THR A 143 5.96 -11.13 0.71
N ILE A 144 6.42 -9.89 0.84
CA ILE A 144 5.55 -8.76 1.22
C ILE A 144 4.32 -8.66 0.29
N LEU A 145 4.50 -9.08 -0.97
CA LEU A 145 3.53 -8.90 -2.04
C LEU A 145 2.65 -10.12 -2.26
N SER A 146 2.82 -11.16 -1.48
CA SER A 146 2.03 -12.38 -1.63
C SER A 146 1.75 -13.00 -0.30
N SER A 147 0.75 -13.74 -0.22
CA SER A 147 0.39 -14.52 0.95
C SER A 147 0.44 -16.00 0.65
#